data_858d1cb36ae51d60fd01ddd8623bcf7b
#
_entry.id   858d1cb36ae51d60fd01ddd8623bcf7b
#
_cell.length_a   1.000
_cell.length_b   1.000
_cell.length_c   1.000
_cell.angle_alpha   90.00
_cell.angle_beta   90.00
_cell.angle_gamma   90.00
#
_symmetry.space_group_name_H-M   'P 1'
#
loop_
_entity.id
_entity.type
_entity.pdbx_description
1 polymer ?
#
loop_
_entity_poly.entity_id
_entity_poly.type
_entity_poly.pdbx_seq_one_letter_code
_entity_poly.pdbx_strand_id
1 'polypeptide(L)'
;FCFSYLLLGYLIISLLILIWQNGIRTCLKLSMILIGFATICLALQDREAKDFAREMTVTRISPILDTIQVDGDQVSFRGKSGKQTYQVYYRVTTEQEQRYFKQLAQPVVLSISGQLEKASQQRNFNGFDYQHHLKTQNIYRVLTIEQVTGVTRKQTLTLALLRRKAILFSEQHFPRPMSAYMTG
;
A
#
# COMPACT_ATOMS: atom_id res chain seq x y z
N PHE A 1 16.95 -3.64 -18.15
CA PHE A 1 16.75 -3.46 -19.61
C PHE A 1 17.19 -4.71 -20.41
N CYS A 2 18.34 -5.36 -20.15
CA CYS A 2 18.79 -6.56 -20.88
C CYS A 2 17.85 -7.76 -20.78
N PHE A 3 17.20 -7.97 -19.66
CA PHE A 3 16.30 -9.12 -19.44
C PHE A 3 15.06 -9.06 -20.34
N SER A 4 14.58 -7.86 -20.66
CA SER A 4 13.43 -7.63 -21.53
C SER A 4 13.71 -8.02 -22.99
N TYR A 5 14.91 -7.73 -23.48
CA TYR A 5 15.30 -8.08 -24.85
C TYR A 5 15.57 -9.59 -25.04
N LEU A 6 16.12 -10.26 -24.00
CA LEU A 6 16.31 -11.71 -24.02
C LEU A 6 14.98 -12.45 -24.04
N LEU A 7 13.99 -11.96 -23.27
CA LEU A 7 12.64 -12.53 -23.23
C LEU A 7 11.92 -12.34 -24.54
N LEU A 8 12.10 -11.18 -25.18
CA LEU A 8 11.55 -10.87 -26.51
C LEU A 8 12.17 -11.75 -27.60
N GLY A 9 13.49 -11.95 -27.56
CA GLY A 9 14.20 -12.85 -28.47
C GLY A 9 13.74 -14.32 -28.32
N TYR A 10 13.57 -14.81 -27.10
CA TYR A 10 13.05 -16.14 -26.84
C TYR A 10 11.62 -16.32 -27.38
N LEU A 11 10.75 -15.34 -27.20
CA LEU A 11 9.38 -15.36 -27.72
C LEU A 11 9.35 -15.40 -29.24
N ILE A 12 10.21 -14.64 -29.93
CA ILE A 12 10.29 -14.65 -31.40
C ILE A 12 10.76 -16.00 -31.91
N ILE A 13 11.80 -16.58 -31.31
CA ILE A 13 12.33 -17.90 -31.70
C ILE A 13 11.29 -19.00 -31.47
N SER A 14 10.60 -18.99 -30.31
CA SER A 14 9.56 -19.98 -30.03
C SER A 14 8.37 -19.86 -30.99
N LEU A 15 8.02 -18.64 -31.39
CA LEU A 15 6.97 -18.39 -32.39
C LEU A 15 7.36 -18.95 -33.76
N LEU A 16 8.62 -18.76 -34.22
CA LEU A 16 9.14 -19.28 -35.46
C LEU A 16 9.14 -20.81 -35.50
N ILE A 17 9.52 -21.47 -34.39
CA ILE A 17 9.49 -22.93 -34.27
C ILE A 17 8.05 -23.46 -34.33
N LEU A 18 7.10 -22.79 -33.67
CA LEU A 18 5.67 -23.13 -33.67
C LEU A 18 5.05 -22.94 -35.07
N ILE A 19 5.44 -21.93 -35.84
CA ILE A 19 5.01 -21.72 -37.23
C ILE A 19 5.46 -22.89 -38.10
N TRP A 20 6.66 -23.33 -37.91
CA TRP A 20 7.24 -24.42 -38.69
C TRP A 20 6.60 -25.79 -38.38
N GLN A 21 6.18 -26.05 -37.15
CA GLN A 21 5.61 -27.32 -36.72
C GLN A 21 4.09 -27.45 -36.92
N ASN A 22 3.30 -26.40 -36.71
CA ASN A 22 1.85 -26.50 -36.55
C ASN A 22 1.00 -25.72 -37.57
N GLY A 23 1.62 -25.09 -38.57
CA GLY A 23 0.93 -24.33 -39.62
C GLY A 23 0.41 -22.95 -39.16
N ILE A 24 0.12 -22.10 -40.15
CA ILE A 24 -0.22 -20.67 -39.98
C ILE A 24 -1.42 -20.39 -39.06
N ARG A 25 -2.45 -21.28 -39.11
CA ARG A 25 -3.68 -21.07 -38.32
C ARG A 25 -3.48 -21.14 -36.81
N THR A 26 -2.62 -22.03 -36.34
CA THR A 26 -2.32 -22.20 -34.91
C THR A 26 -1.46 -21.03 -34.39
N CYS A 27 -0.55 -20.54 -35.21
CA CYS A 27 0.27 -19.39 -34.89
C CYS A 27 -0.52 -18.08 -34.81
N LEU A 28 -1.50 -17.87 -35.66
CA LEU A 28 -2.41 -16.73 -35.59
C LEU A 28 -3.20 -16.71 -34.28
N LYS A 29 -3.69 -17.86 -33.83
CA LYS A 29 -4.37 -17.96 -32.53
C LYS A 29 -3.46 -17.64 -31.34
N LEU A 30 -2.24 -18.19 -31.34
CA LEU A 30 -1.26 -17.93 -30.28
C LEU A 30 -0.77 -16.47 -30.28
N SER A 31 -0.58 -15.85 -31.44
CA SER A 31 -0.21 -14.44 -31.52
C SER A 31 -1.32 -13.51 -31.00
N MET A 32 -2.60 -13.83 -31.28
CA MET A 32 -3.72 -13.07 -30.69
C MET A 32 -3.77 -13.17 -29.16
N ILE A 33 -3.51 -14.34 -28.59
CA ILE A 33 -3.44 -14.52 -27.12
C ILE A 33 -2.27 -13.71 -26.53
N LEU A 34 -1.11 -13.74 -27.16
CA LEU A 34 0.07 -12.99 -26.73
C LEU A 34 -0.14 -11.48 -26.79
N ILE A 35 -0.74 -10.98 -27.87
CA ILE A 35 -1.10 -9.57 -28.04
C ILE A 35 -2.12 -9.16 -26.96
N GLY A 36 -3.15 -9.99 -26.74
CA GLY A 36 -4.13 -9.75 -25.67
C GLY A 36 -3.50 -9.68 -24.28
N PHE A 37 -2.58 -10.58 -23.97
CA PHE A 37 -1.83 -10.55 -22.71
C PHE A 37 -0.93 -9.31 -22.59
N ALA A 38 -0.20 -8.97 -23.65
CA ALA A 38 0.65 -7.79 -23.68
C ALA A 38 -0.16 -6.50 -23.50
N THR A 39 -1.32 -6.37 -24.13
CA THR A 39 -2.20 -5.20 -23.97
C THR A 39 -2.76 -5.10 -22.56
N ILE A 40 -3.10 -6.23 -21.92
CA ILE A 40 -3.51 -6.24 -20.50
C ILE A 40 -2.38 -5.79 -19.60
N CYS A 41 -1.15 -6.30 -19.79
CA CYS A 41 0.01 -5.90 -19.00
C CYS A 41 0.32 -4.40 -19.18
N LEU A 42 0.28 -3.88 -20.40
CA LEU A 42 0.48 -2.46 -20.67
C LEU A 42 -0.62 -1.60 -20.04
N ALA A 43 -1.89 -2.03 -20.12
CA ALA A 43 -3.01 -1.32 -19.51
C ALA A 43 -2.90 -1.30 -17.98
N LEU A 44 -2.37 -2.35 -17.35
CA LEU A 44 -2.12 -2.39 -15.91
C LEU A 44 -0.98 -1.44 -15.51
N GLN A 45 0.12 -1.43 -16.28
CA GLN A 45 1.22 -0.47 -16.08
C GLN A 45 0.78 0.98 -16.26
N ASP A 46 -0.08 1.25 -17.24
CA ASP A 46 -0.59 2.60 -17.52
C ASP A 46 -1.56 3.09 -16.43
N ARG A 47 -2.30 2.18 -15.80
CA ARG A 47 -3.10 2.49 -14.61
C ARG A 47 -2.22 2.87 -13.41
N GLU A 48 -1.14 2.13 -13.17
CA GLU A 48 -0.17 2.46 -12.12
C GLU A 48 0.47 3.83 -12.38
N ALA A 49 0.82 4.14 -13.64
CA ALA A 49 1.41 5.42 -14.02
C ALA A 49 0.42 6.60 -13.88
N LYS A 50 -0.85 6.42 -14.28
CA LYS A 50 -1.90 7.45 -14.19
C LYS A 50 -2.34 7.72 -12.76
N ASP A 51 -2.45 6.69 -11.90
CA ASP A 51 -2.67 6.87 -10.47
C ASP A 51 -1.50 7.58 -9.80
N PHE A 52 -0.33 7.49 -10.41
CA PHE A 52 0.88 8.15 -9.96
C PHE A 52 0.97 9.63 -10.35
N ALA A 53 0.46 10.02 -11.53
CA ALA A 53 0.53 11.39 -12.06
C ALA A 53 -0.52 12.33 -11.43
N ARG A 54 -1.52 11.78 -10.76
CA ARG A 54 -2.53 12.58 -10.10
C ARG A 54 -1.99 13.06 -8.75
N GLU A 55 -1.45 14.28 -8.72
CA GLU A 55 -1.19 15.04 -7.49
C GLU A 55 -2.53 15.27 -6.77
N MET A 56 -2.98 14.26 -6.05
CA MET A 56 -4.13 14.42 -5.17
C MET A 56 -3.63 14.95 -3.84
N THR A 57 -3.97 16.19 -3.57
CA THR A 57 -3.96 16.69 -2.20
C THR A 57 -4.95 15.86 -1.40
N VAL A 58 -4.45 14.92 -0.61
CA VAL A 58 -5.30 14.09 0.25
C VAL A 58 -5.72 14.97 1.42
N THR A 59 -6.98 15.42 1.40
CA THR A 59 -7.55 16.28 2.43
C THR A 59 -8.25 15.50 3.54
N ARG A 60 -8.68 14.25 3.24
CA ARG A 60 -9.42 13.41 4.20
C ARG A 60 -8.92 11.98 4.14
N ILE A 61 -8.60 11.42 5.30
CA ILE A 61 -8.14 10.04 5.44
C ILE A 61 -8.81 9.33 6.61
N SER A 62 -9.17 8.07 6.41
CA SER A 62 -9.71 7.21 7.47
C SER A 62 -8.63 6.23 7.91
N PRO A 63 -8.08 6.33 9.13
CA PRO A 63 -7.12 5.37 9.66
C PRO A 63 -7.71 3.97 9.75
N ILE A 64 -6.91 2.96 9.41
CA ILE A 64 -7.21 1.56 9.69
C ILE A 64 -6.69 1.27 11.09
N LEU A 65 -7.61 1.10 12.04
CA LEU A 65 -7.33 1.17 13.47
C LEU A 65 -6.32 0.14 13.99
N ASP A 66 -6.33 -1.07 13.45
CA ASP A 66 -5.43 -2.16 13.84
C ASP A 66 -3.98 -1.96 13.35
N THR A 67 -3.74 -0.98 12.50
CA THR A 67 -2.41 -0.67 11.97
C THR A 67 -1.74 0.55 12.64
N ILE A 68 -2.41 1.16 13.61
CA ILE A 68 -1.88 2.35 14.29
C ILE A 68 -0.75 1.94 15.23
N GLN A 69 0.42 2.47 14.98
CA GLN A 69 1.62 2.33 15.78
C GLN A 69 2.08 3.70 16.23
N VAL A 70 2.42 3.81 17.51
CA VAL A 70 2.92 5.06 18.10
C VAL A 70 4.28 4.77 18.73
N ASP A 71 5.30 5.31 18.12
CA ASP A 71 6.70 5.18 18.58
C ASP A 71 7.27 6.57 18.86
N GLY A 72 7.44 6.88 20.15
CA GLY A 72 7.83 8.21 20.56
C GLY A 72 6.85 9.29 20.07
N ASP A 73 7.37 10.26 19.33
CA ASP A 73 6.64 11.35 18.69
C ASP A 73 6.11 10.99 17.28
N GLN A 74 6.44 9.80 16.77
CA GLN A 74 6.02 9.36 15.45
C GLN A 74 4.82 8.41 15.53
N VAL A 75 3.76 8.76 14.79
CA VAL A 75 2.59 7.92 14.59
C VAL A 75 2.61 7.42 13.16
N SER A 76 2.51 6.11 12.99
CA SER A 76 2.37 5.50 11.67
C SER A 76 1.11 4.65 11.61
N PHE A 77 0.43 4.68 10.49
CA PHE A 77 -0.76 3.87 10.26
C PHE A 77 -1.05 3.74 8.76
N ARG A 78 -1.88 2.78 8.42
CA ARG A 78 -2.49 2.71 7.09
C ARG A 78 -3.79 3.47 7.09
N GLY A 79 -4.00 4.32 6.09
CA GLY A 79 -5.21 5.09 5.95
C GLY A 79 -5.85 4.92 4.59
N LYS A 80 -7.18 4.98 4.54
CA LYS A 80 -7.96 4.93 3.31
C LYS A 80 -8.50 6.30 2.95
N SER A 81 -8.32 6.70 1.70
CA SER A 81 -8.99 7.85 1.10
C SER A 81 -9.64 7.40 -0.21
N GLY A 82 -10.99 7.35 -0.22
CA GLY A 82 -11.73 6.74 -1.32
C GLY A 82 -11.42 5.26 -1.48
N LYS A 83 -10.94 4.86 -2.67
CA LYS A 83 -10.55 3.48 -3.00
C LYS A 83 -9.07 3.18 -2.73
N GLN A 84 -8.26 4.18 -2.44
CA GLN A 84 -6.81 4.04 -2.29
C GLN A 84 -6.41 3.90 -0.82
N THR A 85 -5.36 3.11 -0.59
CA THR A 85 -4.73 2.93 0.71
C THR A 85 -3.35 3.58 0.69
N TYR A 86 -3.02 4.30 1.75
CA TYR A 86 -1.76 5.02 1.93
C TYR A 86 -1.06 4.54 3.19
N GLN A 87 0.26 4.47 3.17
CA GLN A 87 1.05 4.45 4.40
C GLN A 87 1.19 5.88 4.87
N VAL A 88 0.84 6.14 6.11
CA VAL A 88 0.78 7.48 6.70
C VAL A 88 1.79 7.60 7.81
N TYR A 89 2.51 8.71 7.81
CA TYR A 89 3.39 9.12 8.89
C TYR A 89 2.94 10.50 9.39
N TYR A 90 2.83 10.61 10.69
CA TYR A 90 2.50 11.85 11.36
C TYR A 90 3.41 12.06 12.57
N ARG A 91 4.02 13.21 12.67
CA ARG A 91 4.81 13.58 13.83
C ARG A 91 3.94 14.41 14.77
N VAL A 92 3.59 13.82 15.91
CA VAL A 92 2.78 14.48 16.93
C VAL A 92 3.59 15.53 17.66
N THR A 93 2.99 16.67 17.93
CA THR A 93 3.64 17.80 18.60
C THR A 93 3.33 17.86 20.10
N THR A 94 2.24 17.21 20.51
CA THR A 94 1.77 17.25 21.90
C THR A 94 1.55 15.86 22.48
N GLU A 95 1.77 15.72 23.79
CA GLU A 95 1.45 14.47 24.50
C GLU A 95 -0.05 14.10 24.41
N GLN A 96 -0.93 15.10 24.33
CA GLN A 96 -2.36 14.85 24.20
C GLN A 96 -2.70 14.16 22.89
N GLU A 97 -2.10 14.61 21.78
CA GLU A 97 -2.23 13.94 20.47
C GLU A 97 -1.66 12.52 20.51
N GLN A 98 -0.49 12.33 21.14
CA GLN A 98 0.11 11.02 21.28
C GLN A 98 -0.83 10.06 22.04
N ARG A 99 -1.38 10.49 23.17
CA ARG A 99 -2.34 9.72 23.97
C ARG A 99 -3.61 9.44 23.17
N TYR A 100 -4.07 10.42 22.41
CA TYR A 100 -5.24 10.26 21.54
C TYR A 100 -5.04 9.13 20.52
N PHE A 101 -3.93 9.10 19.78
CA PHE A 101 -3.66 8.04 18.82
C PHE A 101 -3.42 6.69 19.48
N LYS A 102 -2.75 6.65 20.63
CA LYS A 102 -2.57 5.41 21.43
C LYS A 102 -3.90 4.80 21.84
N GLN A 103 -4.85 5.61 22.27
CA GLN A 103 -6.15 5.14 22.78
C GLN A 103 -7.24 5.13 21.71
N LEU A 104 -6.93 5.48 20.47
CA LEU A 104 -7.92 5.55 19.41
C LEU A 104 -8.53 4.17 19.13
N ALA A 105 -9.77 3.98 19.57
CA ALA A 105 -10.57 2.76 19.41
C ALA A 105 -11.90 3.02 18.69
N GLN A 106 -12.03 4.13 17.98
CA GLN A 106 -13.22 4.48 17.23
C GLN A 106 -12.85 4.84 15.79
N PRO A 107 -13.66 4.43 14.79
CA PRO A 107 -13.44 4.84 13.42
C PRO A 107 -13.59 6.36 13.29
N VAL A 108 -12.58 6.98 12.72
CA VAL A 108 -12.54 8.43 12.49
C VAL A 108 -12.15 8.73 11.05
N VAL A 109 -12.51 9.92 10.61
CA VAL A 109 -11.99 10.55 9.39
C VAL A 109 -11.19 11.75 9.82
N LEU A 110 -9.92 11.76 9.49
CA LEU A 110 -9.02 12.87 9.75
C LEU A 110 -9.05 13.80 8.54
N SER A 111 -9.29 15.10 8.80
CA SER A 111 -9.00 16.16 7.83
C SER A 111 -7.55 16.57 8.03
N ILE A 112 -6.76 16.52 6.99
CA ILE A 112 -5.31 16.63 7.07
C ILE A 112 -4.76 17.60 6.04
N SER A 113 -3.60 18.16 6.35
CA SER A 113 -2.70 18.82 5.42
C SER A 113 -1.37 18.07 5.45
N GLY A 114 -0.81 17.78 4.29
CA GLY A 114 0.44 17.02 4.22
C GLY A 114 0.88 16.76 2.79
N GLN A 115 2.03 16.13 2.65
CA GLN A 115 2.68 15.85 1.38
C GLN A 115 2.57 14.37 1.01
N LEU A 116 2.27 14.13 -0.26
CA LEU A 116 2.18 12.80 -0.81
C LEU A 116 3.48 12.46 -1.55
N GLU A 117 4.17 11.44 -1.09
CA GLU A 117 5.48 11.05 -1.61
C GLU A 117 5.46 9.61 -2.15
N LYS A 118 6.46 9.30 -2.97
CA LYS A 118 6.78 7.92 -3.32
C LYS A 118 7.45 7.24 -2.14
N ALA A 119 7.15 5.96 -1.94
CA ALA A 119 7.94 5.16 -1.01
C ALA A 119 9.42 5.16 -1.44
N SER A 120 10.32 5.23 -0.46
CA SER A 120 11.76 5.19 -0.72
C SER A 120 12.15 3.87 -1.39
N GLN A 121 12.93 3.98 -2.44
CA GLN A 121 13.53 2.82 -3.10
C GLN A 121 14.69 2.28 -2.26
N GLN A 122 15.02 1.01 -2.48
CA GLN A 122 16.20 0.38 -1.92
C GLN A 122 17.46 1.22 -2.26
N ARG A 123 18.17 1.67 -1.23
CA ARG A 123 19.40 2.47 -1.40
C ARG A 123 20.67 1.63 -1.40
N ASN A 124 20.65 0.49 -0.69
CA ASN A 124 21.80 -0.38 -0.51
C ASN A 124 21.59 -1.71 -1.23
N PHE A 125 22.66 -2.24 -1.81
CA PHE A 125 22.66 -3.58 -2.38
C PHE A 125 22.28 -4.60 -1.28
N ASN A 126 21.30 -5.47 -1.55
CA ASN A 126 20.70 -6.40 -0.58
C ASN A 126 19.98 -5.75 0.61
N GLY A 127 19.71 -4.44 0.59
CA GLY A 127 18.87 -3.79 1.60
C GLY A 127 17.38 -4.14 1.43
N PHE A 128 16.59 -3.84 2.45
CA PHE A 128 15.15 -4.02 2.40
C PHE A 128 14.52 -3.06 1.37
N ASP A 129 13.78 -3.61 0.41
CA ASP A 129 13.03 -2.82 -0.57
C ASP A 129 11.64 -2.46 0.00
N TYR A 130 11.59 -1.29 0.62
CA TYR A 130 10.37 -0.78 1.24
C TYR A 130 9.28 -0.48 0.21
N GLN A 131 9.65 0.01 -0.97
CA GLN A 131 8.69 0.26 -2.04
C GLN A 131 8.02 -1.03 -2.53
N HIS A 132 8.81 -2.08 -2.73
CA HIS A 132 8.30 -3.39 -3.12
C HIS A 132 7.38 -3.96 -2.03
N HIS A 133 7.77 -3.87 -0.76
CA HIS A 133 6.97 -4.32 0.37
C HIS A 133 5.62 -3.60 0.44
N LEU A 134 5.56 -2.29 0.26
CA LEU A 134 4.30 -1.56 0.22
C LEU A 134 3.43 -1.94 -0.98
N LYS A 135 4.04 -2.17 -2.15
CA LYS A 135 3.32 -2.62 -3.36
C LYS A 135 2.62 -3.96 -3.16
N THR A 136 3.23 -4.92 -2.45
CA THR A 136 2.58 -6.21 -2.12
C THR A 136 1.31 -6.03 -1.29
N GLN A 137 1.16 -4.90 -0.62
CA GLN A 137 0.01 -4.53 0.19
C GLN A 137 -0.95 -3.56 -0.53
N ASN A 138 -0.77 -3.36 -1.85
CA ASN A 138 -1.50 -2.40 -2.68
C ASN A 138 -1.36 -0.94 -2.19
N ILE A 139 -0.22 -0.61 -1.60
CA ILE A 139 0.13 0.74 -1.16
C ILE A 139 1.21 1.28 -2.09
N TYR A 140 0.89 2.30 -2.86
CA TYR A 140 1.79 2.88 -3.86
C TYR A 140 2.42 4.19 -3.41
N ARG A 141 1.87 4.82 -2.38
CA ARG A 141 2.28 6.14 -1.90
C ARG A 141 2.33 6.21 -0.40
N VAL A 142 3.21 7.06 0.07
CA VAL A 142 3.39 7.43 1.46
C VAL A 142 2.87 8.85 1.64
N LEU A 143 2.10 9.06 2.69
CA LEU A 143 1.55 10.36 3.05
C LEU A 143 2.20 10.82 4.36
N THR A 144 2.91 11.93 4.29
CA THR A 144 3.46 12.60 5.46
C THR A 144 2.52 13.72 5.88
N ILE A 145 1.88 13.58 7.04
CA ILE A 145 0.97 14.59 7.58
C ILE A 145 1.78 15.66 8.29
N GLU A 146 1.54 16.90 7.91
CA GLU A 146 2.10 18.09 8.57
C GLU A 146 1.17 18.54 9.70
N GLN A 147 -0.14 18.57 9.44
CA GLN A 147 -1.14 19.04 10.40
C GLN A 147 -2.45 18.26 10.26
N VAL A 148 -3.06 17.96 11.41
CA VAL A 148 -4.43 17.45 11.49
C VAL A 148 -5.34 18.62 11.78
N THR A 149 -6.19 19.00 10.80
CA THR A 149 -7.08 20.15 10.89
C THR A 149 -8.44 19.82 11.50
N GLY A 150 -8.83 18.55 11.50
CA GLY A 150 -10.10 18.14 12.06
C GLY A 150 -10.25 16.64 12.19
N VAL A 151 -11.11 16.21 13.11
CA VAL A 151 -11.42 14.81 13.36
C VAL A 151 -12.93 14.64 13.35
N THR A 152 -13.42 13.80 12.44
CA THR A 152 -14.86 13.47 12.36
C THR A 152 -15.04 11.99 12.73
N ARG A 153 -15.91 11.71 13.70
CA ARG A 153 -16.22 10.33 14.10
C ARG A 153 -17.10 9.66 13.06
N LYS A 154 -16.83 8.40 12.78
CA LYS A 154 -17.62 7.58 11.87
C LYS A 154 -18.16 6.37 12.65
N GLN A 155 -19.48 6.17 12.60
CA GLN A 155 -20.10 4.99 13.21
C GLN A 155 -20.11 3.84 12.20
N THR A 156 -19.03 3.04 12.18
CA THR A 156 -18.94 1.83 11.35
C THR A 156 -18.31 0.71 12.17
N LEU A 157 -18.97 -0.43 12.21
CA LEU A 157 -18.40 -1.67 12.74
C LEU A 157 -17.51 -2.29 11.67
N THR A 158 -16.22 -2.41 11.97
CA THR A 158 -15.23 -3.04 11.09
C THR A 158 -14.42 -4.07 11.85
N LEU A 159 -13.89 -5.07 11.17
CA LEU A 159 -13.00 -6.07 11.79
C LEU A 159 -11.76 -5.41 12.41
N ALA A 160 -11.23 -4.36 11.76
CA ALA A 160 -10.13 -3.57 12.29
C ALA A 160 -10.46 -2.91 13.65
N LEU A 161 -11.71 -2.47 13.85
CA LEU A 161 -12.17 -1.95 15.14
C LEU A 161 -12.16 -3.02 16.22
N LEU A 162 -12.64 -4.24 15.92
CA LEU A 162 -12.64 -5.36 16.87
C LEU A 162 -11.21 -5.76 17.24
N ARG A 163 -10.33 -5.89 16.26
CA ARG A 163 -8.90 -6.16 16.49
C ARG A 163 -8.26 -5.08 17.35
N ARG A 164 -8.50 -3.80 17.06
CA ARG A 164 -7.96 -2.71 17.85
C ARG A 164 -8.43 -2.73 19.30
N LYS A 165 -9.70 -3.01 19.55
CA LYS A 165 -10.23 -3.18 20.91
C LYS A 165 -9.57 -4.35 21.63
N ALA A 166 -9.34 -5.47 20.96
CA ALA A 166 -8.65 -6.62 21.52
C ALA A 166 -7.18 -6.28 21.88
N ILE A 167 -6.48 -5.56 21.01
CA ILE A 167 -5.11 -5.09 21.27
C ILE A 167 -5.08 -4.19 22.51
N LEU A 168 -5.92 -3.17 22.57
CA LEU A 168 -5.98 -2.25 23.71
C LEU A 168 -6.37 -2.96 25.01
N PHE A 169 -7.29 -3.91 24.94
CA PHE A 169 -7.64 -4.74 26.09
C PHE A 169 -6.45 -5.56 26.59
N SER A 170 -5.71 -6.17 25.66
CA SER A 170 -4.51 -6.95 25.97
C SER A 170 -3.43 -6.07 26.62
N GLU A 171 -3.16 -4.88 26.09
CA GLU A 171 -2.17 -3.94 26.64
C GLU A 171 -2.53 -3.45 28.05
N GLN A 172 -3.83 -3.33 28.36
CA GLN A 172 -4.31 -2.89 29.67
C GLN A 172 -4.27 -3.97 30.75
N HIS A 173 -4.52 -5.25 30.36
CA HIS A 173 -4.72 -6.32 31.33
C HIS A 173 -3.54 -7.28 31.47
N PHE A 174 -2.62 -7.29 30.51
CA PHE A 174 -1.47 -8.18 30.54
C PHE A 174 -0.14 -7.42 30.68
N PRO A 175 0.86 -7.97 31.40
CA PRO A 175 2.21 -7.39 31.45
C PRO A 175 2.81 -7.27 30.05
N ARG A 176 3.62 -6.24 29.80
CA ARG A 176 4.21 -5.93 28.50
C ARG A 176 4.80 -7.12 27.74
N PRO A 177 5.58 -8.05 28.34
CA PRO A 177 6.09 -9.19 27.59
C PRO A 177 4.97 -10.10 27.07
N MET A 178 3.88 -10.29 27.82
CA MET A 178 2.74 -11.12 27.41
C MET A 178 1.88 -10.43 26.35
N SER A 179 1.63 -9.13 26.47
CA SER A 179 0.83 -8.39 25.49
C SER A 179 1.52 -8.37 24.12
N ALA A 180 2.84 -8.31 24.05
CA ALA A 180 3.60 -8.35 22.82
C ALA A 180 3.41 -9.67 22.04
N TYR A 181 3.35 -10.81 22.73
CA TYR A 181 3.06 -12.10 22.08
C TYR A 181 1.62 -12.24 21.57
N MET A 182 0.67 -11.53 22.16
CA MET A 182 -0.73 -11.58 21.75
C MET A 182 -1.06 -10.64 20.59
N THR A 183 -0.23 -9.63 20.35
CA THR A 183 -0.46 -8.57 19.36
C THR A 183 0.46 -8.65 18.15
N GLY A 184 1.48 -9.52 18.18
CA GLY A 184 2.50 -9.73 17.14
C GLY A 184 2.03 -10.53 15.92
#